data_4139485186446f26d55f1f661d822cbc
#
_entry.id   4139485186446f26d55f1f661d822cbc
#
_cell.length_a   1.000
_cell.length_b   1.000
_cell.length_c   1.000
_cell.angle_alpha   90.00
_cell.angle_beta   90.00
_cell.angle_gamma   90.00
#
_symmetry.space_group_name_H-M   'P 1'
#
loop_
_entity.id
_entity.type
_entity.pdbx_description
1 polymer ?
#
loop_
_entity_poly.entity_id
_entity_poly.type
_entity_poly.pdbx_seq_one_letter_code
_entity_poly.pdbx_strand_id
1 'polypeptide(L)'
;MSSLHNLILHRTSTGAKYLTEPAPDEAVQTRAVTCALRAPCHDADFPVRFVRIDSRERLADLFEARLPAEASPEERAKARSKATKGPGLFALVMRRTSGNARLER
;
A
#
# COMPACT_ATOMS: atom_id res chain seq x y z
N MET A 1 -10.17 27.11 -15.95
CA MET A 1 -9.25 26.03 -15.58
C MET A 1 -10.03 24.87 -14.99
N SER A 2 -9.79 23.68 -15.47
CA SER A 2 -10.52 22.52 -15.00
C SER A 2 -10.09 22.11 -13.60
N SER A 3 -11.00 21.45 -12.89
CA SER A 3 -10.70 20.88 -11.58
C SER A 3 -9.60 19.82 -11.65
N LEU A 4 -9.52 19.10 -12.79
CA LEU A 4 -8.47 18.10 -13.00
C LEU A 4 -7.09 18.75 -13.01
N HIS A 5 -6.95 19.88 -13.68
CA HIS A 5 -5.68 20.61 -13.71
C HIS A 5 -5.24 20.99 -12.29
N ASN A 6 -6.16 21.54 -11.51
CA ASN A 6 -5.88 21.94 -10.15
C ASN A 6 -5.51 20.73 -9.26
N LEU A 7 -6.20 19.62 -9.44
CA LEU A 7 -5.86 18.40 -8.68
C LEU A 7 -4.43 17.95 -8.95
N ILE A 8 -4.03 17.97 -10.21
CA ILE A 8 -2.67 17.54 -10.58
C ILE A 8 -1.64 18.51 -10.01
N LEU A 9 -1.87 19.82 -10.16
CA LEU A 9 -0.90 20.82 -9.72
C LEU A 9 -0.74 20.88 -8.20
N HIS A 10 -1.80 20.62 -7.46
CA HIS A 10 -1.78 20.77 -6.01
C HIS A 10 -1.74 19.46 -5.25
N ARG A 11 -1.56 18.33 -5.97
CA ARG A 11 -1.44 17.04 -5.32
C ARG A 11 -0.19 16.98 -4.45
N THR A 12 -0.36 16.52 -3.22
CA THR A 12 0.75 16.26 -2.32
C THR A 12 0.60 14.88 -1.72
N SER A 13 1.70 14.33 -1.24
CA SER A 13 1.68 13.06 -0.53
C SER A 13 1.88 13.31 0.96
N THR A 14 1.07 12.67 1.78
CA THR A 14 1.13 12.81 3.22
C THR A 14 1.59 11.50 3.84
N GLY A 15 2.58 11.56 4.73
CA GLY A 15 3.05 10.36 5.42
C GLY A 15 1.95 9.73 6.28
N ALA A 16 1.95 8.40 6.35
CA ALA A 16 0.88 7.67 7.04
C ALA A 16 0.71 8.07 8.50
N LYS A 17 1.79 8.44 9.17
CA LYS A 17 1.72 8.84 10.58
C LYS A 17 0.90 10.10 10.82
N TYR A 18 0.65 10.90 9.77
CA TYR A 18 -0.13 12.12 9.86
C TYR A 18 -1.58 11.92 9.44
N LEU A 19 -1.94 10.73 9.00
CA LEU A 19 -3.31 10.43 8.59
C LEU A 19 -4.10 9.94 9.81
N THR A 20 -5.33 10.44 9.93
CA THR A 20 -6.19 10.14 11.08
C THR A 20 -7.52 9.55 10.63
N GLU A 21 -8.22 8.93 11.58
CA GLU A 21 -9.56 8.44 11.33
C GLU A 21 -10.50 9.59 10.88
N PRO A 22 -11.51 9.29 10.08
CA PRO A 22 -11.88 7.95 9.62
C PRO A 22 -11.15 7.55 8.35
N ALA A 23 -11.06 6.24 8.12
CA ALA A 23 -10.61 5.74 6.81
C ALA A 23 -11.71 6.01 5.78
N PRO A 24 -11.36 6.08 4.48
CA PRO A 24 -12.37 6.16 3.44
C PRO A 24 -13.30 4.95 3.51
N ASP A 25 -14.57 5.16 3.19
CA ASP A 25 -15.51 4.04 3.18
C ASP A 25 -15.21 3.09 2.00
N GLU A 26 -15.90 1.95 2.01
CA GLU A 26 -15.65 0.92 1.01
C GLU A 26 -15.92 1.39 -0.42
N ALA A 27 -16.93 2.23 -0.62
CA ALA A 27 -17.23 2.76 -1.94
C ALA A 27 -16.12 3.64 -2.48
N VAL A 28 -15.54 4.49 -1.63
CA VAL A 28 -14.42 5.35 -2.01
C VAL A 28 -13.18 4.51 -2.30
N GLN A 29 -12.93 3.50 -1.47
CA GLN A 29 -11.80 2.59 -1.67
C GLN A 29 -11.91 1.87 -3.01
N THR A 30 -13.09 1.36 -3.33
CA THR A 30 -13.34 0.66 -4.59
C THR A 30 -13.09 1.58 -5.79
N ARG A 31 -13.56 2.81 -5.72
CA ARG A 31 -13.34 3.76 -6.81
C ARG A 31 -11.86 4.10 -6.98
N ALA A 32 -11.14 4.27 -5.87
CA ALA A 32 -9.71 4.57 -5.92
C ALA A 32 -8.93 3.42 -6.56
N VAL A 33 -9.23 2.18 -6.17
CA VAL A 33 -8.58 1.00 -6.75
C VAL A 33 -8.91 0.87 -8.24
N THR A 34 -10.17 1.10 -8.60
CA THR A 34 -10.60 1.04 -10.00
C THR A 34 -9.81 2.04 -10.84
N CYS A 35 -9.62 3.26 -10.34
CA CYS A 35 -8.81 4.25 -11.04
C CYS A 35 -7.35 3.82 -11.15
N ALA A 36 -6.79 3.27 -10.08
CA ALA A 36 -5.40 2.84 -10.08
C ALA A 36 -5.14 1.71 -11.06
N LEU A 37 -6.11 0.82 -11.25
CA LEU A 37 -5.99 -0.30 -12.18
C LEU A 37 -6.03 0.14 -13.65
N ARG A 38 -6.34 1.40 -13.91
CA ARG A 38 -6.30 1.96 -15.26
C ARG A 38 -4.90 2.48 -15.62
N ALA A 39 -3.94 2.38 -14.72
CA ALA A 39 -2.58 2.80 -15.01
C ALA A 39 -2.02 2.01 -16.20
N PRO A 40 -1.20 2.64 -17.05
CA PRO A 40 -0.66 1.96 -18.22
C PRO A 40 0.13 0.71 -17.86
N CYS A 41 -0.11 -0.36 -18.61
CA CYS A 41 0.62 -1.62 -18.44
C CYS A 41 0.87 -2.20 -19.85
N HIS A 42 2.10 -2.65 -20.07
CA HIS A 42 2.49 -3.20 -21.37
C HIS A 42 2.05 -4.65 -21.57
N ASP A 43 1.73 -5.34 -20.49
CA ASP A 43 1.34 -6.74 -20.55
C ASP A 43 -0.17 -6.88 -20.68
N ALA A 44 -0.61 -7.89 -21.43
CA ALA A 44 -2.03 -8.17 -21.62
C ALA A 44 -2.71 -8.52 -20.30
N ASP A 45 -2.00 -9.26 -19.44
CA ASP A 45 -2.47 -9.58 -18.11
C ASP A 45 -1.95 -8.53 -17.14
N PHE A 46 -2.85 -7.82 -16.48
CA PHE A 46 -2.45 -6.84 -15.48
C PHE A 46 -1.94 -7.59 -14.24
N PRO A 47 -0.63 -7.55 -13.95
CA PRO A 47 -0.04 -8.41 -12.93
C PRO A 47 -0.20 -7.88 -11.50
N VAL A 48 -0.92 -6.81 -11.32
CA VAL A 48 -0.99 -6.08 -10.07
C VAL A 48 -2.39 -6.20 -9.47
N ARG A 49 -2.46 -6.38 -8.17
CA ARG A 49 -3.72 -6.31 -7.44
C ARG A 49 -3.50 -5.60 -6.11
N PHE A 50 -4.59 -5.05 -5.59
CA PHE A 50 -4.60 -4.39 -4.30
C PHE A 50 -5.25 -5.32 -3.28
N VAL A 51 -4.60 -5.46 -2.13
CA VAL A 51 -5.12 -6.27 -1.03
C VAL A 51 -5.32 -5.35 0.16
N ARG A 52 -6.57 -5.25 0.62
CA ARG A 52 -6.87 -4.44 1.80
C ARG A 52 -6.39 -5.17 3.05
N ILE A 53 -5.66 -4.46 3.89
CA ILE A 53 -5.15 -5.02 5.14
C ILE A 53 -6.12 -4.65 6.24
N ASP A 54 -6.89 -5.61 6.73
CA ASP A 54 -7.86 -5.39 7.79
C ASP A 54 -7.25 -5.63 9.17
N SER A 55 -6.42 -6.66 9.31
CA SER A 55 -5.79 -6.96 10.59
C SER A 55 -4.39 -6.39 10.65
N ARG A 56 -4.25 -5.24 11.28
CA ARG A 56 -2.95 -4.58 11.46
C ARG A 56 -2.07 -5.36 12.43
N GLU A 57 -2.68 -6.06 13.38
CA GLU A 57 -1.94 -6.86 14.34
C GLU A 57 -1.24 -8.02 13.66
N ARG A 58 -1.93 -8.72 12.76
CA ARG A 58 -1.31 -9.81 12.00
C ARG A 58 -0.17 -9.29 11.12
N LEU A 59 -0.34 -8.11 10.55
CA LEU A 59 0.72 -7.50 9.76
C LEU A 59 1.91 -7.14 10.65
N ALA A 60 1.65 -6.64 11.85
CA ALA A 60 2.70 -6.34 12.81
C ALA A 60 3.49 -7.59 13.18
N ASP A 61 2.79 -8.71 13.38
CA ASP A 61 3.43 -9.99 13.66
C ASP A 61 4.37 -10.41 12.53
N LEU A 62 3.93 -10.22 11.29
CA LEU A 62 4.74 -10.55 10.12
C LEU A 62 5.98 -9.67 10.02
N PHE A 63 5.85 -8.37 10.30
CA PHE A 63 6.98 -7.47 10.27
C PHE A 63 8.00 -7.84 11.34
N GLU A 64 7.53 -8.16 12.54
CA GLU A 64 8.42 -8.58 13.62
C GLU A 64 9.11 -9.91 13.29
N ALA A 65 8.38 -10.84 12.70
CA ALA A 65 8.90 -12.16 12.38
C ALA A 65 10.05 -12.12 11.35
N ARG A 66 10.16 -11.04 10.59
CA ARG A 66 11.25 -10.89 9.62
C ARG A 66 12.54 -10.37 10.23
N LEU A 67 12.51 -9.94 11.48
CA LEU A 67 13.70 -9.46 12.15
C LEU A 67 14.59 -10.63 12.58
N PRO A 68 15.92 -10.42 12.67
CA PRO A 68 16.80 -11.46 13.18
C PRO A 68 16.46 -11.79 14.64
N ALA A 69 16.83 -13.00 15.06
CA ALA A 69 16.55 -13.46 16.43
C ALA A 69 17.15 -12.55 17.49
N GLU A 70 18.28 -11.94 17.19
CA GLU A 70 18.99 -11.05 18.10
C GLU A 70 18.48 -9.61 18.10
N ALA A 71 17.40 -9.32 17.39
CA ALA A 71 16.84 -7.98 17.36
C ALA A 71 16.43 -7.53 18.75
N SER A 72 16.69 -6.26 19.06
CA SER A 72 16.36 -5.69 20.36
C SER A 72 14.85 -5.50 20.52
N PRO A 73 14.35 -5.40 21.77
CA PRO A 73 12.94 -5.06 21.97
C PRO A 73 12.54 -3.75 21.30
N GLU A 74 13.44 -2.78 21.21
CA GLU A 74 13.18 -1.50 20.56
C GLU A 74 13.00 -1.68 19.04
N GLU A 75 13.85 -2.50 18.42
CA GLU A 75 13.73 -2.80 16.99
C GLU A 75 12.43 -3.52 16.71
N ARG A 76 12.02 -4.44 17.57
CA ARG A 76 10.77 -5.16 17.43
C ARG A 76 9.57 -4.23 17.53
N ALA A 77 9.58 -3.35 18.51
CA ALA A 77 8.50 -2.36 18.68
C ALA A 77 8.41 -1.43 17.47
N LYS A 78 9.56 -1.01 16.94
CA LYS A 78 9.60 -0.14 15.76
C LYS A 78 9.03 -0.84 14.53
N ALA A 79 9.38 -2.11 14.33
CA ALA A 79 8.84 -2.88 13.21
C ALA A 79 7.33 -3.02 13.32
N ARG A 80 6.83 -3.32 14.52
CA ARG A 80 5.40 -3.47 14.73
C ARG A 80 4.65 -2.16 14.52
N SER A 81 5.23 -1.03 14.92
CA SER A 81 4.57 0.26 14.78
C SER A 81 4.34 0.65 13.32
N LYS A 82 5.15 0.15 12.40
CA LYS A 82 4.98 0.43 10.98
C LYS A 82 3.68 -0.14 10.41
N ALA A 83 3.16 -1.19 11.02
CA ALA A 83 1.94 -1.83 10.57
C ALA A 83 0.68 -1.07 11.00
N THR A 84 0.77 -0.16 11.96
CA THR A 84 -0.37 0.49 12.57
C THR A 84 -0.56 1.95 12.16
N LYS A 85 0.29 2.47 11.28
CA LYS A 85 0.20 3.85 10.85
C LYS A 85 -0.92 4.04 9.83
N GLY A 86 -1.67 5.12 10.02
CA GLY A 86 -2.77 5.48 9.14
C GLY A 86 -4.03 4.66 9.37
N PRO A 87 -5.20 5.21 9.01
CA PRO A 87 -6.48 4.56 9.26
C PRO A 87 -6.83 3.46 8.25
N GLY A 88 -6.21 3.47 7.08
CA GLY A 88 -6.43 2.45 6.05
C GLY A 88 -5.12 2.05 5.41
N LEU A 89 -5.02 0.81 4.99
CA LEU A 89 -3.79 0.29 4.38
C LEU A 89 -4.11 -0.75 3.32
N PHE A 90 -3.45 -0.60 2.18
CA PHE A 90 -3.50 -1.59 1.11
C PHE A 90 -2.10 -2.06 0.78
N ALA A 91 -1.98 -3.33 0.44
CA ALA A 91 -0.77 -3.87 -0.14
C ALA A 91 -0.94 -3.91 -1.65
N LEU A 92 0.06 -3.41 -2.37
CA LEU A 92 0.13 -3.54 -3.81
C LEU A 92 0.95 -4.79 -4.12
N VAL A 93 0.28 -5.79 -4.67
CA VAL A 93 0.90 -7.09 -4.90
C VAL A 93 1.11 -7.29 -6.40
N MET A 94 2.35 -7.58 -6.77
CA MET A 94 2.69 -7.85 -8.16
C MET A 94 2.95 -9.34 -8.33
N ARG A 95 2.27 -9.94 -9.31
CA ARG A 95 2.49 -11.35 -9.64
C ARG A 95 3.77 -11.45 -10.47
N ARG A 96 4.69 -12.30 -10.04
CA ARG A 96 5.87 -12.61 -10.84
C ARG A 96 5.48 -13.63 -11.90
N THR A 97 5.82 -13.31 -13.12
CA THR A 97 5.60 -14.21 -14.24
C THR A 97 6.95 -14.68 -14.76
N SER A 98 7.17 -15.99 -14.70
CA SER A 98 8.41 -16.59 -15.19
C SER A 98 8.60 -16.24 -16.67
N GLY A 99 9.80 -15.78 -17.01
CA GLY A 99 10.15 -15.44 -18.38
C GLY A 99 9.78 -14.03 -18.82
N ASN A 100 9.16 -13.23 -17.96
CA ASN A 100 8.86 -11.84 -18.27
C ASN A 100 9.84 -10.93 -17.55
N ALA A 101 10.92 -10.57 -18.22
CA ALA A 101 12.00 -9.77 -17.64
C ALA A 101 11.53 -8.39 -17.17
N ARG A 102 10.45 -7.85 -17.74
CA ARG A 102 9.95 -6.52 -17.35
C ARG A 102 9.40 -6.52 -15.93
N LEU A 103 8.80 -7.63 -15.52
CA LEU A 103 8.22 -7.74 -14.20
C LEU A 103 9.25 -8.03 -13.12
N GLU A 104 10.44 -8.48 -13.52
CA GLU A 104 11.50 -8.83 -12.58
C GLU A 104 12.45 -7.66 -12.28
N ARG A 105 12.30 -6.58 -13.00
CA ARG A 105 13.08 -5.36 -12.80
C ARG A 105 12.31 -4.39 -11.91
#